data_351fdf8dc24ac6183d56a9cd91db09f9
#
_entry.id   351fdf8dc24ac6183d56a9cd91db09f9
#
_cell.length_a   1.000
_cell.length_b   1.000
_cell.length_c   1.000
_cell.angle_alpha   90.00
_cell.angle_beta   90.00
_cell.angle_gamma   90.00
#
_symmetry.space_group_name_H-M   'P 1'
#
loop_
_entity.id
_entity.type
_entity.pdbx_description
1 polymer ?
#
loop_
_entity_poly.entity_id
_entity_poly.type
_entity_poly.pdbx_seq_one_letter_code
_entity_poly.pdbx_strand_id
1 'polypeptide(L)'
;MCIRDSYVLTESTYGDRNHTEVWSYTGQLAEIIDETLGKGGNVVIPSFAVGRTQELLYFIREIKDKNLVTSVKDFPVYVDSPLAKKATTIFCGDLRGYLDEDALALVQDGTHMFSFPGLHLTETVDESKLLNVDKTPKVIISASGMCDAGRIRHHLKYNLWRADSAVVFVGFQSPGTLGRNLLDGADSVKLFGEDVAVRAKIVNFPGLSSHADHDHLVDWIKHFDPAKTTHVFVVHGDREVAPVYAETVKGLGFAAHAPQYTEEYDLIADKQLAPGYLPERKTRAYEGAPKATAAYQKLVQLGDMLIGLIRRSKGRDNKTLAAFADAIGKVISKFEF
;
A
#
# COMPACT_ATOMS: atom_id res chain seq x y z
N MET A 1 -31.99 14.00 -14.88
CA MET A 1 -31.49 12.90 -15.72
C MET A 1 -32.50 11.77 -15.63
N CYS A 2 -33.08 11.30 -16.74
CA CYS A 2 -33.99 10.15 -16.69
C CYS A 2 -33.16 8.87 -16.75
N ILE A 3 -32.88 8.27 -15.62
CA ILE A 3 -32.24 6.96 -15.52
C ILE A 3 -33.33 5.93 -15.86
N ARG A 4 -33.11 5.15 -16.92
CA ARG A 4 -34.04 4.12 -17.41
C ARG A 4 -33.39 2.74 -17.36
N ASP A 5 -32.58 2.51 -16.35
CA ASP A 5 -31.78 1.30 -16.31
C ASP A 5 -32.64 0.14 -15.81
N SER A 6 -32.84 -0.84 -16.69
CA SER A 6 -33.56 -2.08 -16.36
C SER A 6 -32.70 -2.96 -15.46
N TYR A 7 -31.37 -2.92 -15.65
CA TYR A 7 -30.39 -3.67 -14.86
C TYR A 7 -29.32 -2.72 -14.34
N VAL A 8 -28.94 -2.92 -13.09
CA VAL A 8 -27.90 -2.14 -12.41
C VAL A 8 -26.82 -3.07 -11.90
N LEU A 9 -25.57 -2.72 -12.15
CA LEU A 9 -24.41 -3.38 -11.53
C LEU A 9 -23.77 -2.39 -10.57
N THR A 10 -23.62 -2.79 -9.29
CA THR A 10 -23.00 -1.96 -8.25
C THR A 10 -21.81 -2.68 -7.65
N GLU A 11 -20.76 -1.93 -7.31
CA GLU A 11 -19.68 -2.44 -6.48
C GLU A 11 -20.14 -2.61 -5.03
N SER A 12 -19.34 -3.30 -4.21
CA SER A 12 -19.67 -3.57 -2.81
C SER A 12 -18.45 -3.67 -1.90
N THR A 13 -17.36 -3.00 -2.24
CA THR A 13 -16.10 -3.08 -1.47
C THR A 13 -16.29 -2.70 0.00
N TYR A 14 -17.08 -1.68 0.27
CA TYR A 14 -17.46 -1.25 1.61
C TYR A 14 -18.98 -1.36 1.84
N GLY A 15 -19.62 -2.36 1.25
CA GLY A 15 -21.07 -2.57 1.35
C GLY A 15 -21.59 -2.88 2.76
N ASP A 16 -20.70 -3.15 3.71
CA ASP A 16 -21.02 -3.51 5.11
C ASP A 16 -20.60 -2.44 6.14
N ARG A 17 -19.92 -1.36 5.71
CA ARG A 17 -19.35 -0.35 6.61
C ARG A 17 -19.11 0.98 5.94
N ASN A 18 -19.05 2.04 6.77
CA ASN A 18 -18.63 3.36 6.34
C ASN A 18 -17.11 3.55 6.48
N HIS A 19 -16.58 4.54 5.75
CA HIS A 19 -15.21 4.97 5.92
C HIS A 19 -15.00 5.58 7.31
N THR A 20 -13.80 5.41 7.84
CA THR A 20 -13.41 6.16 9.04
C THR A 20 -13.20 7.61 8.66
N GLU A 21 -13.88 8.52 9.35
CA GLU A 21 -13.61 9.95 9.19
C GLU A 21 -12.19 10.27 9.60
N VAL A 22 -11.46 10.98 8.75
CA VAL A 22 -10.09 11.43 9.01
C VAL A 22 -10.07 12.95 8.98
N TRP A 23 -9.84 13.55 10.14
CA TRP A 23 -9.86 15.01 10.33
C TRP A 23 -8.78 15.76 9.53
N SER A 24 -7.64 15.11 9.24
CA SER A 24 -6.55 15.69 8.46
C SER A 24 -5.63 14.61 7.91
N TYR A 25 -5.80 14.29 6.65
CA TYR A 25 -4.88 13.37 5.94
C TYR A 25 -3.46 13.93 5.89
N THR A 26 -3.33 15.20 5.55
CA THR A 26 -2.05 15.91 5.47
C THR A 26 -1.31 15.88 6.81
N GLY A 27 -2.00 16.18 7.91
CA GLY A 27 -1.39 16.19 9.26
C GLY A 27 -0.90 14.82 9.70
N GLN A 28 -1.74 13.79 9.58
CA GLN A 28 -1.37 12.41 9.96
C GLN A 28 -0.23 11.85 9.09
N LEU A 29 -0.24 12.13 7.79
CA LEU A 29 0.84 11.71 6.90
C LEU A 29 2.14 12.43 7.25
N ALA A 30 2.07 13.73 7.60
CA ALA A 30 3.22 14.50 8.03
C ALA A 30 3.85 13.92 9.31
N GLU A 31 3.04 13.56 10.32
CA GLU A 31 3.53 12.93 11.55
C GLU A 31 4.29 11.63 11.28
N ILE A 32 3.74 10.76 10.42
CA ILE A 32 4.39 9.50 10.05
C ILE A 32 5.72 9.76 9.33
N ILE A 33 5.74 10.73 8.41
CA ILE A 33 6.95 11.11 7.67
C ILE A 33 7.99 11.68 8.64
N ASP A 34 7.60 12.63 9.50
CA ASP A 34 8.49 13.30 10.45
C ASP A 34 9.14 12.31 11.42
N GLU A 35 8.31 11.45 12.04
CA GLU A 35 8.80 10.40 12.94
C GLU A 35 9.78 9.45 12.26
N THR A 36 9.46 8.99 11.03
CA THR A 36 10.25 7.97 10.35
C THR A 36 11.55 8.53 9.81
N LEU A 37 11.51 9.67 9.12
CA LEU A 37 12.71 10.29 8.57
C LEU A 37 13.65 10.78 9.69
N GLY A 38 13.08 11.28 10.81
CA GLY A 38 13.84 11.69 11.99
C GLY A 38 14.64 10.57 12.65
N LYS A 39 14.22 9.32 12.48
CA LYS A 39 14.95 8.10 12.90
C LYS A 39 16.00 7.63 11.88
N GLY A 40 16.12 8.29 10.73
CA GLY A 40 16.98 7.87 9.63
C GLY A 40 16.39 6.79 8.73
N GLY A 41 15.09 6.49 8.88
CA GLY A 41 14.38 5.49 8.10
C GLY A 41 13.76 6.03 6.82
N ASN A 42 13.17 5.14 6.03
CA ASN A 42 12.42 5.46 4.82
C ASN A 42 10.92 5.25 5.04
N VAL A 43 10.11 6.13 4.44
CA VAL A 43 8.66 5.92 4.32
C VAL A 43 8.37 5.29 2.97
N VAL A 44 7.88 4.06 2.94
CA VAL A 44 7.53 3.33 1.72
C VAL A 44 6.01 3.27 1.60
N ILE A 45 5.46 3.79 0.50
CA ILE A 45 4.02 3.89 0.28
C ILE A 45 3.64 3.08 -0.95
N PRO A 46 3.09 1.87 -0.78
CA PRO A 46 2.48 1.12 -1.87
C PRO A 46 1.28 1.89 -2.42
N SER A 47 1.26 2.18 -3.72
CA SER A 47 0.22 3.01 -4.32
C SER A 47 -0.14 2.56 -5.72
N PHE A 48 -1.42 2.76 -6.10
CA PHE A 48 -1.81 2.65 -7.50
C PHE A 48 -1.19 3.80 -8.30
N ALA A 49 -0.76 3.48 -9.52
CA ALA A 49 -0.05 4.42 -10.39
C ALA A 49 -0.94 5.59 -10.85
N VAL A 50 -2.26 5.37 -10.93
CA VAL A 50 -3.25 6.37 -11.37
C VAL A 50 -4.19 6.71 -10.22
N GLY A 51 -4.46 7.98 -10.02
CA GLY A 51 -5.33 8.53 -8.99
C GLY A 51 -4.60 8.65 -7.65
N ARG A 52 -4.41 7.54 -6.94
CA ARG A 52 -3.85 7.53 -5.58
C ARG A 52 -2.45 8.14 -5.48
N THR A 53 -1.56 7.87 -6.43
CA THR A 53 -0.23 8.49 -6.44
C THR A 53 -0.33 10.01 -6.56
N GLN A 54 -1.20 10.55 -7.41
CA GLN A 54 -1.37 11.97 -7.59
C GLN A 54 -1.97 12.64 -6.36
N GLU A 55 -2.92 12.00 -5.71
CA GLU A 55 -3.49 12.46 -4.44
C GLU A 55 -2.43 12.52 -3.32
N LEU A 56 -1.57 11.51 -3.22
CA LEU A 56 -0.43 11.55 -2.29
C LEU A 56 0.53 12.71 -2.59
N LEU A 57 0.80 12.98 -3.87
CA LEU A 57 1.64 14.12 -4.26
C LEU A 57 1.00 15.44 -3.85
N TYR A 58 -0.32 15.57 -3.96
CA TYR A 58 -1.07 16.74 -3.51
C TYR A 58 -0.88 16.96 -2.00
N PHE A 59 -1.07 15.92 -1.17
CA PHE A 59 -0.86 16.03 0.27
C PHE A 59 0.60 16.31 0.64
N ILE A 60 1.55 15.66 -0.03
CA ILE A 60 2.97 15.88 0.28
C ILE A 60 3.42 17.28 -0.13
N ARG A 61 2.89 17.85 -1.21
CA ARG A 61 3.10 19.25 -1.56
C ARG A 61 2.62 20.15 -0.42
N GLU A 62 1.41 19.94 0.08
CA GLU A 62 0.86 20.73 1.19
C GLU A 62 1.69 20.58 2.46
N ILE A 63 2.19 19.37 2.78
CA ILE A 63 3.10 19.10 3.90
C ILE A 63 4.37 19.95 3.76
N LYS A 64 4.94 20.02 2.56
CA LYS A 64 6.16 20.80 2.30
C LYS A 64 5.89 22.31 2.35
N ASP A 65 4.82 22.77 1.73
CA ASP A 65 4.45 24.18 1.70
C ASP A 65 4.20 24.73 3.12
N LYS A 66 3.57 23.93 3.97
CA LYS A 66 3.29 24.27 5.37
C LYS A 66 4.44 23.93 6.33
N ASN A 67 5.54 23.34 5.85
CA ASN A 67 6.68 22.88 6.67
C ASN A 67 6.26 22.00 7.84
N LEU A 68 5.36 21.04 7.62
CA LEU A 68 4.83 20.18 8.68
C LEU A 68 5.82 19.08 9.12
N VAL A 69 6.85 18.77 8.33
CA VAL A 69 7.95 17.86 8.68
C VAL A 69 9.13 18.69 9.13
N THR A 70 9.58 18.49 10.36
CA THR A 70 10.58 19.31 11.02
C THR A 70 11.92 18.62 11.23
N SER A 71 11.92 17.28 11.32
CA SER A 71 13.11 16.46 11.59
C SER A 71 14.10 16.44 10.41
N VAL A 72 13.60 16.50 9.18
CA VAL A 72 14.41 16.51 7.96
C VAL A 72 13.84 17.57 7.02
N LYS A 73 14.51 18.73 6.93
CA LYS A 73 14.16 19.74 5.92
C LYS A 73 14.46 19.20 4.53
N ASP A 74 13.67 19.60 3.55
CA ASP A 74 13.89 19.28 2.14
C ASP A 74 14.03 17.79 1.82
N PHE A 75 13.32 16.91 2.59
CA PHE A 75 13.36 15.49 2.35
C PHE A 75 12.97 15.13 0.92
N PRO A 76 13.70 14.18 0.26
CA PRO A 76 13.38 13.77 -1.09
C PRO A 76 12.17 12.81 -1.13
N VAL A 77 11.37 12.96 -2.18
CA VAL A 77 10.20 12.12 -2.48
C VAL A 77 10.39 11.49 -3.84
N TYR A 78 10.31 10.18 -3.92
CA TYR A 78 10.48 9.44 -5.15
C TYR A 78 9.18 8.76 -5.55
N VAL A 79 8.72 9.00 -6.78
CA VAL A 79 7.68 8.19 -7.42
C VAL A 79 8.38 7.17 -8.31
N ASP A 80 8.49 5.94 -7.81
CA ASP A 80 9.19 4.87 -8.53
C ASP A 80 8.22 3.94 -9.25
N SER A 81 7.63 4.48 -10.31
CA SER A 81 6.74 3.77 -11.22
C SER A 81 6.67 4.49 -12.58
N PRO A 82 7.13 3.86 -13.69
CA PRO A 82 7.02 4.47 -15.03
C PRO A 82 5.58 4.81 -15.41
N LEU A 83 4.60 3.98 -15.00
CA LEU A 83 3.19 4.26 -15.27
C LEU A 83 2.69 5.46 -14.45
N ALA A 84 3.08 5.57 -13.18
CA ALA A 84 2.73 6.71 -12.35
C ALA A 84 3.32 8.02 -12.90
N LYS A 85 4.56 8.00 -13.39
CA LYS A 85 5.17 9.15 -14.07
C LYS A 85 4.33 9.61 -15.26
N LYS A 86 3.93 8.68 -16.15
CA LYS A 86 3.07 8.99 -17.31
C LYS A 86 1.72 9.55 -16.88
N ALA A 87 1.08 8.94 -15.88
CA ALA A 87 -0.18 9.42 -15.34
C ALA A 87 -0.03 10.84 -14.76
N THR A 88 0.99 11.08 -13.94
CA THR A 88 1.25 12.41 -13.35
C THR A 88 1.48 13.47 -14.42
N THR A 89 2.16 13.14 -15.50
CA THR A 89 2.33 14.07 -16.64
C THR A 89 0.99 14.47 -17.26
N ILE A 90 0.03 13.53 -17.37
CA ILE A 90 -1.33 13.82 -17.85
C ILE A 90 -2.07 14.70 -16.85
N PHE A 91 -1.98 14.39 -15.55
CA PHE A 91 -2.59 15.18 -14.47
C PHE A 91 -1.98 16.57 -14.31
N CYS A 92 -0.76 16.82 -14.82
CA CYS A 92 -0.18 18.16 -14.89
C CYS A 92 -0.64 18.96 -16.14
N GLY A 93 -1.46 18.37 -17.00
CA GLY A 93 -2.02 19.05 -18.18
C GLY A 93 -3.20 19.96 -17.84
N ASP A 94 -4.01 20.27 -18.85
CA ASP A 94 -5.21 21.09 -18.68
C ASP A 94 -6.33 20.27 -18.00
N LEU A 95 -6.54 20.51 -16.71
CA LEU A 95 -7.56 19.84 -15.90
C LEU A 95 -8.80 20.73 -15.67
N ARG A 96 -8.96 21.85 -16.37
CA ARG A 96 -10.16 22.70 -16.25
C ARG A 96 -11.41 21.87 -16.56
N GLY A 97 -12.40 21.94 -15.67
CA GLY A 97 -13.63 21.12 -15.75
C GLY A 97 -13.56 19.76 -15.06
N TYR A 98 -12.39 19.38 -14.49
CA TYR A 98 -12.21 18.15 -13.71
C TYR A 98 -11.79 18.41 -12.26
N LEU A 99 -11.48 19.67 -11.92
CA LEU A 99 -11.06 20.07 -10.59
C LEU A 99 -12.25 20.65 -9.82
N ASP A 100 -12.27 20.43 -8.52
CA ASP A 100 -13.15 21.15 -7.59
C ASP A 100 -12.68 22.60 -7.41
N GLU A 101 -13.45 23.38 -6.65
CA GLU A 101 -13.21 24.82 -6.48
C GLU A 101 -11.88 25.10 -5.80
N ASP A 102 -11.48 24.27 -4.81
CA ASP A 102 -10.24 24.45 -4.03
C ASP A 102 -9.01 24.15 -4.91
N ALA A 103 -9.04 23.04 -5.64
CA ALA A 103 -7.95 22.68 -6.56
C ALA A 103 -7.86 23.68 -7.72
N LEU A 104 -9.00 24.19 -8.21
CA LEU A 104 -9.04 25.19 -9.27
C LEU A 104 -8.41 26.51 -8.80
N ALA A 105 -8.67 26.95 -7.57
CA ALA A 105 -8.06 28.15 -6.98
C ALA A 105 -6.53 28.03 -6.92
N LEU A 106 -6.01 26.86 -6.51
CA LEU A 106 -4.56 26.61 -6.49
C LEU A 106 -3.92 26.73 -7.87
N VAL A 107 -4.56 26.17 -8.92
CA VAL A 107 -4.04 26.26 -10.29
C VAL A 107 -4.07 27.70 -10.81
N GLN A 108 -5.09 28.50 -10.45
CA GLN A 108 -5.20 29.89 -10.84
C GLN A 108 -4.09 30.76 -10.22
N ASP A 109 -3.63 30.42 -9.01
CA ASP A 109 -2.50 31.07 -8.35
C ASP A 109 -1.13 30.65 -8.94
N GLY A 110 -1.12 29.80 -9.97
CA GLY A 110 0.10 29.31 -10.60
C GLY A 110 0.78 28.16 -9.84
N THR A 111 0.10 27.58 -8.86
CA THR A 111 0.62 26.46 -8.07
C THR A 111 0.56 25.16 -8.88
N HIS A 112 1.67 24.44 -8.93
CA HIS A 112 1.72 23.09 -9.51
C HIS A 112 1.27 22.05 -8.48
N MET A 113 0.03 21.55 -8.61
CA MET A 113 -0.58 20.65 -7.64
C MET A 113 0.22 19.38 -7.34
N PHE A 114 0.92 18.85 -8.32
CA PHE A 114 1.63 17.57 -8.24
C PHE A 114 3.15 17.71 -8.38
N SER A 115 3.70 18.92 -8.19
CA SER A 115 5.12 19.19 -8.28
C SER A 115 5.58 20.11 -7.14
N PHE A 116 6.72 19.78 -6.56
CA PHE A 116 7.32 20.52 -5.44
C PHE A 116 8.83 20.26 -5.38
N PRO A 117 9.62 21.09 -4.72
CA PRO A 117 11.05 20.86 -4.53
C PRO A 117 11.35 19.51 -3.87
N GLY A 118 12.30 18.75 -4.43
CA GLY A 118 12.67 17.43 -3.93
C GLY A 118 11.78 16.28 -4.43
N LEU A 119 10.85 16.52 -5.36
CA LEU A 119 10.14 15.45 -6.06
C LEU A 119 10.97 14.88 -7.20
N HIS A 120 11.13 13.58 -7.23
CA HIS A 120 11.85 12.82 -8.27
C HIS A 120 10.95 11.76 -8.87
N LEU A 121 10.79 11.77 -10.20
CA LEU A 121 10.04 10.76 -10.93
C LEU A 121 11.03 9.80 -11.61
N THR A 122 11.23 8.62 -11.02
CA THR A 122 12.21 7.65 -11.56
C THR A 122 11.66 6.93 -12.80
N GLU A 123 12.52 6.68 -13.75
CA GLU A 123 12.16 6.07 -15.01
C GLU A 123 12.86 4.73 -15.21
N THR A 124 14.17 4.73 -15.04
CA THR A 124 15.01 3.56 -15.32
C THR A 124 15.04 2.56 -14.16
N VAL A 125 15.45 1.34 -14.49
CA VAL A 125 15.66 0.28 -13.49
C VAL A 125 16.86 0.60 -12.59
N ASP A 126 17.87 1.26 -13.14
CA ASP A 126 19.09 1.56 -12.40
C ASP A 126 18.85 2.70 -11.38
N GLU A 127 18.08 3.73 -11.75
CA GLU A 127 17.60 4.73 -10.77
C GLU A 127 16.83 4.06 -9.62
N SER A 128 15.90 3.15 -9.95
CA SER A 128 15.13 2.40 -8.95
C SER A 128 16.03 1.58 -8.00
N LYS A 129 17.07 0.93 -8.53
CA LYS A 129 18.03 0.17 -7.72
C LYS A 129 18.84 1.08 -6.78
N LEU A 130 19.24 2.27 -7.25
CA LEU A 130 19.98 3.23 -6.44
C LEU A 130 19.20 3.67 -5.20
N LEU A 131 17.86 3.80 -5.28
CA LEU A 131 17.03 4.14 -4.13
C LEU A 131 17.17 3.15 -2.97
N ASN A 132 17.42 1.88 -3.28
CA ASN A 132 17.50 0.83 -2.27
C ASN A 132 18.87 0.79 -1.56
N VAL A 133 19.91 1.37 -2.14
CA VAL A 133 21.26 1.40 -1.56
C VAL A 133 21.64 2.76 -0.97
N ASP A 134 20.95 3.82 -1.40
CA ASP A 134 21.12 5.17 -0.86
C ASP A 134 20.50 5.25 0.55
N LYS A 135 21.33 5.68 1.51
CA LYS A 135 20.98 5.75 2.94
C LYS A 135 20.27 7.05 3.36
N THR A 136 20.15 8.01 2.46
CA THR A 136 19.41 9.25 2.72
C THR A 136 17.96 8.94 3.06
N PRO A 137 17.42 9.39 4.21
CA PRO A 137 16.00 9.22 4.54
C PRO A 137 15.10 9.82 3.47
N LYS A 138 14.11 9.08 3.01
CA LYS A 138 13.28 9.47 1.88
C LYS A 138 11.87 8.89 1.94
N VAL A 139 10.97 9.49 1.19
CA VAL A 139 9.65 8.93 0.90
C VAL A 139 9.69 8.25 -0.48
N ILE A 140 9.23 7.00 -0.56
CA ILE A 140 9.17 6.22 -1.80
C ILE A 140 7.72 5.81 -2.05
N ILE A 141 7.13 6.33 -3.12
CA ILE A 141 5.80 5.94 -3.60
C ILE A 141 5.99 5.01 -4.80
N SER A 142 5.48 3.78 -4.73
CA SER A 142 5.71 2.80 -5.79
C SER A 142 4.52 1.87 -6.01
N ALA A 143 4.29 1.47 -7.26
CA ALA A 143 3.27 0.51 -7.64
C ALA A 143 3.79 -0.94 -7.51
N SER A 144 2.92 -1.90 -7.20
CA SER A 144 1.46 -1.86 -7.06
C SER A 144 1.01 -1.54 -5.63
N GLY A 145 -0.23 -1.04 -5.50
CA GLY A 145 -0.83 -0.69 -4.21
C GLY A 145 -1.06 -1.88 -3.27
N MET A 146 -1.18 -3.12 -3.77
CA MET A 146 -1.36 -4.35 -2.98
C MET A 146 -0.06 -5.16 -2.80
N CYS A 147 1.08 -4.65 -3.26
CA CYS A 147 2.42 -5.24 -3.12
C CYS A 147 2.65 -6.56 -3.88
N ASP A 148 1.73 -7.03 -4.72
CA ASP A 148 1.86 -8.32 -5.40
C ASP A 148 2.79 -8.28 -6.61
N ALA A 149 2.99 -7.12 -7.21
CA ALA A 149 3.82 -6.92 -8.38
C ALA A 149 4.53 -5.56 -8.35
N GLY A 150 5.43 -5.33 -9.30
CA GLY A 150 6.07 -4.03 -9.51
C GLY A 150 7.28 -3.77 -8.62
N ARG A 151 7.80 -2.54 -8.75
CA ARG A 151 9.02 -2.09 -8.07
C ARG A 151 8.86 -2.01 -6.55
N ILE A 152 7.65 -1.82 -6.05
CA ILE A 152 7.34 -1.82 -4.61
C ILE A 152 7.90 -3.05 -3.90
N ARG A 153 7.88 -4.22 -4.52
CA ARG A 153 8.40 -5.46 -3.91
C ARG A 153 9.89 -5.39 -3.63
N HIS A 154 10.65 -4.69 -4.49
CA HIS A 154 12.07 -4.44 -4.23
C HIS A 154 12.26 -3.49 -3.06
N HIS A 155 11.51 -2.38 -3.01
CA HIS A 155 11.57 -1.45 -1.90
C HIS A 155 11.18 -2.11 -0.57
N LEU A 156 10.16 -2.96 -0.57
CA LEU A 156 9.79 -3.75 0.62
C LEU A 156 10.91 -4.68 1.07
N LYS A 157 11.58 -5.36 0.12
CA LYS A 157 12.73 -6.24 0.46
C LYS A 157 13.83 -5.51 1.22
N TYR A 158 14.09 -4.23 0.88
CA TYR A 158 15.16 -3.44 1.47
C TYR A 158 14.73 -2.64 2.72
N ASN A 159 13.43 -2.49 2.97
CA ASN A 159 12.93 -1.65 4.07
C ASN A 159 12.16 -2.42 5.15
N LEU A 160 11.55 -3.58 4.87
CA LEU A 160 10.73 -4.30 5.86
C LEU A 160 11.52 -4.75 7.09
N TRP A 161 12.77 -5.13 6.94
CA TRP A 161 13.62 -5.58 8.07
C TRP A 161 14.20 -4.41 8.89
N ARG A 162 14.05 -3.17 8.44
CA ARG A 162 14.56 -1.97 9.11
C ARG A 162 13.53 -1.45 10.10
N ALA A 163 13.89 -1.44 11.39
CA ALA A 163 12.99 -0.95 12.45
C ALA A 163 12.80 0.58 12.46
N ASP A 164 13.67 1.32 11.80
CA ASP A 164 13.58 2.77 11.61
C ASP A 164 12.63 3.18 10.47
N SER A 165 12.29 2.26 9.58
CA SER A 165 11.48 2.52 8.39
C SER A 165 9.98 2.27 8.64
N ALA A 166 9.13 2.85 7.79
CA ALA A 166 7.69 2.62 7.82
C ALA A 166 7.14 2.23 6.44
N VAL A 167 6.14 1.34 6.43
CA VAL A 167 5.33 1.03 5.25
C VAL A 167 3.93 1.55 5.51
N VAL A 168 3.43 2.44 4.65
CA VAL A 168 2.16 3.14 4.82
C VAL A 168 1.18 2.69 3.74
N PHE A 169 0.19 1.92 4.12
CA PHE A 169 -0.90 1.52 3.23
C PHE A 169 -1.97 2.60 3.18
N VAL A 170 -2.28 3.05 1.97
CA VAL A 170 -3.19 4.17 1.70
C VAL A 170 -4.43 3.74 0.91
N GLY A 171 -4.78 2.46 0.98
CA GLY A 171 -5.93 1.91 0.28
C GLY A 171 -6.22 0.48 0.71
N PHE A 172 -7.38 -0.02 0.29
CA PHE A 172 -7.83 -1.37 0.60
C PHE A 172 -6.81 -2.43 0.18
N GLN A 173 -6.63 -3.43 1.04
CA GLN A 173 -5.77 -4.58 0.78
C GLN A 173 -6.61 -5.86 0.73
N SER A 174 -6.71 -6.44 -0.46
CA SER A 174 -7.51 -7.66 -0.68
C SER A 174 -6.92 -8.87 0.03
N PRO A 175 -7.76 -9.76 0.58
CA PRO A 175 -7.32 -11.03 1.14
C PRO A 175 -6.43 -11.82 0.19
N GLY A 176 -5.33 -12.37 0.72
CA GLY A 176 -4.36 -13.16 -0.05
C GLY A 176 -3.27 -12.35 -0.76
N THR A 177 -3.28 -11.02 -0.65
CA THR A 177 -2.20 -10.15 -1.16
C THR A 177 -1.07 -10.01 -0.13
N LEU A 178 0.12 -9.64 -0.61
CA LEU A 178 1.24 -9.34 0.28
C LEU A 178 0.93 -8.16 1.21
N GLY A 179 0.29 -7.11 0.69
CA GLY A 179 -0.10 -5.95 1.49
C GLY A 179 -1.06 -6.33 2.62
N ARG A 180 -2.00 -7.23 2.37
CA ARG A 180 -2.91 -7.73 3.40
C ARG A 180 -2.19 -8.52 4.47
N ASN A 181 -1.26 -9.40 4.09
CA ASN A 181 -0.47 -10.16 5.06
C ASN A 181 0.35 -9.25 5.99
N LEU A 182 0.90 -8.16 5.46
CA LEU A 182 1.61 -7.16 6.26
C LEU A 182 0.68 -6.43 7.23
N LEU A 183 -0.53 -6.04 6.80
CA LEU A 183 -1.54 -5.41 7.67
C LEU A 183 -2.06 -6.36 8.74
N ASP A 184 -2.14 -7.66 8.45
CA ASP A 184 -2.57 -8.70 9.40
C ASP A 184 -1.47 -9.03 10.43
N GLY A 185 -0.29 -8.37 10.36
CA GLY A 185 0.77 -8.48 11.36
C GLY A 185 1.74 -9.64 11.12
N ALA A 186 2.01 -10.01 9.87
CA ALA A 186 3.01 -11.03 9.56
C ALA A 186 4.40 -10.63 10.09
N ASP A 187 5.05 -11.50 10.87
CA ASP A 187 6.42 -11.31 11.38
C ASP A 187 7.48 -11.44 10.28
N SER A 188 7.16 -12.13 9.20
CA SER A 188 8.01 -12.28 8.02
C SER A 188 7.18 -12.54 6.77
N VAL A 189 7.73 -12.15 5.61
CA VAL A 189 7.08 -12.36 4.31
C VAL A 189 8.09 -12.87 3.28
N LYS A 190 7.60 -13.59 2.27
CA LYS A 190 8.46 -14.11 1.20
C LYS A 190 8.53 -13.13 0.03
N LEU A 191 9.73 -12.61 -0.24
CA LEU A 191 10.03 -11.71 -1.35
C LEU A 191 11.13 -12.30 -2.23
N PHE A 192 10.85 -12.51 -3.51
CA PHE A 192 11.81 -13.08 -4.47
C PHE A 192 12.46 -14.39 -4.01
N GLY A 193 11.68 -15.25 -3.31
CA GLY A 193 12.15 -16.53 -2.79
C GLY A 193 12.88 -16.46 -1.46
N GLU A 194 13.14 -15.28 -0.92
CA GLU A 194 13.81 -15.05 0.37
C GLU A 194 12.79 -14.67 1.44
N ASP A 195 13.03 -15.12 2.67
CA ASP A 195 12.25 -14.72 3.85
C ASP A 195 12.78 -13.41 4.39
N VAL A 196 11.92 -12.40 4.44
CA VAL A 196 12.25 -11.05 4.93
C VAL A 196 11.47 -10.80 6.21
N ALA A 197 12.17 -10.52 7.29
CA ALA A 197 11.55 -10.15 8.56
C ALA A 197 10.81 -8.82 8.45
N VAL A 198 9.68 -8.69 9.14
CA VAL A 198 8.91 -7.44 9.22
C VAL A 198 9.21 -6.78 10.57
N ARG A 199 10.07 -5.76 10.54
CA ARG A 199 10.44 -4.92 11.68
C ARG A 199 10.03 -3.47 11.48
N ALA A 200 9.83 -3.07 10.22
CA ALA A 200 9.34 -1.75 9.87
C ALA A 200 7.95 -1.51 10.48
N LYS A 201 7.66 -0.27 10.83
CA LYS A 201 6.32 0.14 11.28
C LYS A 201 5.33 -0.03 10.13
N ILE A 202 4.34 -0.89 10.30
CA ILE A 202 3.25 -1.05 9.34
C ILE A 202 2.11 -0.14 9.75
N VAL A 203 1.74 0.78 8.86
CA VAL A 203 0.68 1.77 9.09
C VAL A 203 -0.45 1.53 8.10
N ASN A 204 -1.65 1.34 8.62
CA ASN A 204 -2.87 1.43 7.82
C ASN A 204 -3.39 2.86 7.91
N PHE A 205 -3.37 3.57 6.78
CA PHE A 205 -3.83 4.94 6.69
C PHE A 205 -5.29 4.94 6.22
N PRO A 206 -6.25 5.06 7.15
CA PRO A 206 -7.66 4.84 6.83
C PRO A 206 -8.26 5.99 6.01
N GLY A 207 -9.39 5.72 5.37
CA GLY A 207 -10.23 6.74 4.75
C GLY A 207 -9.85 7.18 3.34
N LEU A 208 -8.63 6.94 2.89
CA LEU A 208 -8.24 7.19 1.49
C LEU A 208 -8.69 6.02 0.60
N SER A 209 -9.97 5.90 0.33
CA SER A 209 -10.50 4.94 -0.63
C SER A 209 -11.22 5.66 -1.76
N SER A 210 -11.03 5.18 -3.00
CA SER A 210 -11.79 5.64 -4.16
C SER A 210 -13.13 4.89 -4.32
N HIS A 211 -13.34 3.83 -3.51
CA HIS A 211 -14.61 3.13 -3.43
C HIS A 211 -15.57 3.91 -2.54
N ALA A 212 -16.85 3.90 -2.89
CA ALA A 212 -17.89 4.42 -2.03
C ALA A 212 -18.02 3.57 -0.75
N ASP A 213 -18.36 4.19 0.36
CA ASP A 213 -18.73 3.49 1.56
C ASP A 213 -20.22 3.06 1.55
N HIS A 214 -20.66 2.39 2.62
CA HIS A 214 -22.03 1.87 2.67
C HIS A 214 -23.08 2.94 2.41
N ASP A 215 -23.00 4.08 3.08
CA ASP A 215 -24.02 5.11 2.97
C ASP A 215 -24.03 5.76 1.59
N HIS A 216 -22.88 5.99 0.97
CA HIS A 216 -22.79 6.50 -0.39
C HIS A 216 -23.28 5.47 -1.42
N LEU A 217 -23.00 4.18 -1.24
CA LEU A 217 -23.53 3.11 -2.09
C LEU A 217 -25.06 3.04 -1.99
N VAL A 218 -25.62 3.14 -0.79
CA VAL A 218 -27.07 3.17 -0.55
C VAL A 218 -27.71 4.42 -1.12
N ASP A 219 -27.07 5.58 -0.95
CA ASP A 219 -27.59 6.83 -1.52
C ASP A 219 -27.60 6.77 -3.04
N TRP A 220 -26.55 6.25 -3.66
CA TRP A 220 -26.50 6.09 -5.11
C TRP A 220 -27.61 5.16 -5.62
N ILE A 221 -27.86 4.02 -4.98
CA ILE A 221 -28.92 3.06 -5.37
C ILE A 221 -30.31 3.71 -5.25
N LYS A 222 -30.57 4.57 -4.27
CA LYS A 222 -31.85 5.27 -4.10
C LYS A 222 -32.22 6.20 -5.26
N HIS A 223 -31.28 6.54 -6.14
CA HIS A 223 -31.58 7.34 -7.33
C HIS A 223 -32.24 6.51 -8.44
N PHE A 224 -32.28 5.20 -8.34
CA PHE A 224 -33.02 4.34 -9.26
C PHE A 224 -34.45 4.11 -8.76
N ASP A 225 -35.35 3.77 -9.69
CA ASP A 225 -36.74 3.47 -9.39
C ASP A 225 -36.93 1.94 -9.28
N PRO A 226 -37.24 1.39 -8.11
CA PRO A 226 -37.44 -0.05 -7.95
C PRO A 226 -38.50 -0.64 -8.86
N ALA A 227 -39.52 0.19 -9.25
CA ALA A 227 -40.57 -0.26 -10.14
C ALA A 227 -40.12 -0.38 -11.62
N LYS A 228 -39.00 0.22 -11.97
CA LYS A 228 -38.44 0.20 -13.35
C LYS A 228 -37.16 -0.65 -13.45
N THR A 229 -36.46 -0.84 -12.36
CA THR A 229 -35.23 -1.64 -12.31
C THR A 229 -35.61 -3.11 -12.13
N THR A 230 -35.31 -3.92 -13.14
CA THR A 230 -35.66 -5.34 -13.15
C THR A 230 -34.77 -6.08 -12.11
N HIS A 231 -33.45 -5.79 -12.10
CA HIS A 231 -32.54 -6.46 -11.20
C HIS A 231 -31.27 -5.66 -10.90
N VAL A 232 -30.74 -5.79 -9.68
CA VAL A 232 -29.46 -5.23 -9.25
C VAL A 232 -28.47 -6.35 -8.97
N PHE A 233 -27.35 -6.36 -9.68
CA PHE A 233 -26.24 -7.28 -9.46
C PHE A 233 -25.20 -6.61 -8.59
N VAL A 234 -24.95 -7.18 -7.42
CA VAL A 234 -23.95 -6.70 -6.48
C VAL A 234 -22.64 -7.44 -6.71
N VAL A 235 -21.66 -6.72 -7.24
CA VAL A 235 -20.38 -7.28 -7.68
C VAL A 235 -19.19 -6.57 -7.01
N HIS A 236 -17.96 -6.97 -7.31
CA HIS A 236 -16.74 -6.28 -6.88
C HIS A 236 -16.71 -5.97 -5.38
N GLY A 237 -16.75 -7.01 -4.56
CA GLY A 237 -16.61 -6.92 -3.09
C GLY A 237 -16.08 -8.22 -2.52
N ASP A 238 -15.78 -8.20 -1.24
CA ASP A 238 -15.42 -9.42 -0.52
C ASP A 238 -16.60 -10.40 -0.50
N ARG A 239 -16.26 -11.69 -0.47
CA ARG A 239 -17.22 -12.80 -0.52
C ARG A 239 -18.30 -12.71 0.57
N GLU A 240 -17.95 -12.19 1.72
CA GLU A 240 -18.86 -12.03 2.86
C GLU A 240 -19.64 -10.71 2.78
N VAL A 241 -19.08 -9.68 2.14
CA VAL A 241 -19.64 -8.32 2.09
C VAL A 241 -20.71 -8.17 0.99
N ALA A 242 -20.45 -8.70 -0.21
CA ALA A 242 -21.37 -8.56 -1.34
C ALA A 242 -22.77 -9.11 -1.05
N PRO A 243 -22.96 -10.31 -0.42
CA PRO A 243 -24.28 -10.79 -0.03
C PRO A 243 -24.97 -9.89 1.00
N VAL A 244 -24.23 -9.34 1.98
CA VAL A 244 -24.79 -8.43 2.99
C VAL A 244 -25.33 -7.17 2.34
N TYR A 245 -24.59 -6.58 1.42
CA TYR A 245 -25.03 -5.40 0.69
C TYR A 245 -26.21 -5.71 -0.26
N ALA A 246 -26.24 -6.89 -0.88
CA ALA A 246 -27.40 -7.33 -1.66
C ALA A 246 -28.68 -7.40 -0.82
N GLU A 247 -28.62 -7.85 0.44
CA GLU A 247 -29.78 -7.81 1.35
C GLU A 247 -30.20 -6.37 1.70
N THR A 248 -29.24 -5.46 1.87
CA THR A 248 -29.54 -4.02 2.03
C THR A 248 -30.31 -3.48 0.83
N VAL A 249 -29.85 -3.78 -0.39
CA VAL A 249 -30.51 -3.36 -1.64
C VAL A 249 -31.91 -3.95 -1.77
N LYS A 250 -32.12 -5.22 -1.37
CA LYS A 250 -33.47 -5.81 -1.30
C LYS A 250 -34.37 -5.07 -0.31
N GLY A 251 -33.84 -4.67 0.83
CA GLY A 251 -34.56 -3.87 1.83
C GLY A 251 -35.05 -2.51 1.31
N LEU A 252 -34.42 -2.00 0.25
CA LEU A 252 -34.85 -0.78 -0.47
C LEU A 252 -35.93 -1.04 -1.55
N GLY A 253 -36.38 -2.29 -1.72
CA GLY A 253 -37.44 -2.68 -2.65
C GLY A 253 -36.96 -3.19 -4.01
N PHE A 254 -35.66 -3.38 -4.22
CA PHE A 254 -35.13 -3.91 -5.47
C PHE A 254 -35.04 -5.44 -5.45
N ALA A 255 -35.19 -6.09 -6.61
CA ALA A 255 -34.69 -7.43 -6.79
C ALA A 255 -33.15 -7.36 -6.91
N ALA A 256 -32.42 -8.05 -6.05
CA ALA A 256 -30.96 -7.98 -6.03
C ALA A 256 -30.33 -9.28 -5.58
N HIS A 257 -29.13 -9.60 -6.09
CA HIS A 257 -28.28 -10.65 -5.54
C HIS A 257 -26.80 -10.39 -5.84
N ALA A 258 -25.92 -11.06 -5.11
CA ALA A 258 -24.49 -11.11 -5.37
C ALA A 258 -24.18 -12.36 -6.23
N PRO A 259 -23.85 -12.20 -7.54
CA PRO A 259 -23.57 -13.33 -8.41
C PRO A 259 -22.37 -14.14 -7.94
N GLN A 260 -22.46 -15.47 -8.11
CA GLN A 260 -21.36 -16.37 -7.85
C GLN A 260 -20.40 -16.45 -9.05
N TYR A 261 -19.22 -17.00 -8.83
CA TYR A 261 -18.24 -17.18 -9.89
C TYR A 261 -18.79 -18.09 -10.99
N THR A 262 -18.68 -17.68 -12.25
CA THR A 262 -19.26 -18.35 -13.44
C THR A 262 -20.79 -18.40 -13.48
N GLU A 263 -21.48 -17.59 -12.69
CA GLU A 263 -22.92 -17.46 -12.84
C GLU A 263 -23.27 -16.85 -14.21
N GLU A 264 -24.28 -17.44 -14.85
CA GLU A 264 -24.82 -16.95 -16.13
C GLU A 264 -26.25 -16.49 -15.95
N TYR A 265 -26.57 -15.30 -16.47
CA TYR A 265 -27.87 -14.67 -16.35
C TYR A 265 -28.34 -14.14 -17.72
N ASP A 266 -29.54 -14.54 -18.15
CA ASP A 266 -30.19 -13.98 -19.34
C ASP A 266 -30.93 -12.71 -18.96
N LEU A 267 -30.39 -11.56 -19.39
CA LEU A 267 -30.99 -10.25 -19.11
C LEU A 267 -32.26 -9.97 -19.92
N ILE A 268 -32.51 -10.73 -21.01
CA ILE A 268 -33.72 -10.56 -21.81
C ILE A 268 -34.89 -11.36 -21.21
N ALA A 269 -34.59 -12.60 -20.79
CA ALA A 269 -35.58 -13.48 -20.18
C ALA A 269 -35.73 -13.25 -18.66
N ASP A 270 -34.89 -12.39 -18.07
CA ASP A 270 -34.78 -12.16 -16.62
C ASP A 270 -34.64 -13.46 -15.82
N LYS A 271 -33.67 -14.29 -16.22
CA LYS A 271 -33.53 -15.65 -15.70
C LYS A 271 -32.09 -16.06 -15.53
N GLN A 272 -31.80 -16.60 -14.34
CA GLN A 272 -30.52 -17.30 -14.09
C GLN A 272 -30.46 -18.58 -14.95
N LEU A 273 -29.42 -18.70 -15.78
CA LEU A 273 -29.16 -19.88 -16.64
C LEU A 273 -28.28 -20.88 -15.91
N ALA A 274 -27.26 -20.41 -15.18
CA ALA A 274 -26.40 -21.24 -14.38
C ALA A 274 -26.11 -20.55 -13.03
N PRO A 275 -26.20 -21.25 -11.89
CA PRO A 275 -26.07 -20.65 -10.55
C PRO A 275 -24.64 -20.26 -10.18
N GLY A 276 -23.65 -20.66 -10.99
CA GLY A 276 -22.24 -20.49 -10.62
C GLY A 276 -21.81 -21.35 -9.42
N TYR A 277 -20.65 -21.06 -8.86
CA TYR A 277 -20.15 -21.71 -7.65
C TYR A 277 -19.27 -20.77 -6.84
N LEU A 278 -19.12 -21.04 -5.56
CA LEU A 278 -18.16 -20.36 -4.70
C LEU A 278 -16.81 -21.07 -4.79
N PRO A 279 -15.78 -20.47 -5.41
CA PRO A 279 -14.46 -21.08 -5.45
C PRO A 279 -13.95 -21.32 -4.02
N GLU A 280 -13.35 -22.49 -3.78
CA GLU A 280 -12.64 -22.69 -2.51
C GLU A 280 -11.56 -21.61 -2.36
N ARG A 281 -11.52 -20.94 -1.21
CA ARG A 281 -10.38 -20.10 -0.87
C ARG A 281 -9.16 -21.02 -0.84
N LYS A 282 -8.30 -20.91 -1.83
CA LYS A 282 -6.92 -21.36 -1.64
C LYS A 282 -6.32 -20.44 -0.59
N THR A 283 -6.54 -20.76 0.69
CA THR A 283 -5.67 -20.27 1.73
C THR A 283 -4.29 -20.76 1.32
N ARG A 284 -3.45 -19.87 0.79
CA ARG A 284 -2.03 -20.09 0.90
C ARG A 284 -1.78 -20.06 2.41
N ALA A 285 -1.99 -21.21 3.05
CA ALA A 285 -1.49 -21.43 4.37
C ALA A 285 0.00 -21.11 4.25
N TYR A 286 0.45 -20.11 4.97
CA TYR A 286 1.85 -19.94 5.28
C TYR A 286 2.19 -21.16 6.14
N GLU A 287 2.47 -22.29 5.46
CA GLU A 287 2.91 -23.51 6.13
C GLU A 287 4.32 -23.26 6.63
N GLY A 288 4.41 -23.10 7.91
CA GLY A 288 5.66 -23.18 8.64
C GLY A 288 6.32 -21.84 8.91
N ALA A 289 6.88 -21.72 10.11
CA ALA A 289 7.89 -20.71 10.40
C ALA A 289 8.94 -20.71 9.29
N PRO A 290 9.37 -19.54 8.78
CA PRO A 290 10.30 -19.48 7.66
C PRO A 290 11.56 -20.29 7.98
N LYS A 291 11.85 -21.31 7.19
CA LYS A 291 13.14 -21.98 7.26
C LYS A 291 14.18 -20.92 6.96
N ALA A 292 15.05 -20.65 7.94
CA ALA A 292 16.14 -19.71 7.79
C ALA A 292 16.90 -20.02 6.49
N THR A 293 17.18 -19.00 5.68
CA THR A 293 17.92 -19.18 4.42
C THR A 293 19.26 -19.83 4.69
N ALA A 294 19.81 -20.59 3.74
CA ALA A 294 21.12 -21.20 3.88
C ALA A 294 22.22 -20.15 4.24
N ALA A 295 22.07 -18.93 3.73
CA ALA A 295 22.94 -17.80 4.05
C ALA A 295 22.80 -17.36 5.53
N TYR A 296 21.58 -17.26 6.03
CA TYR A 296 21.32 -16.92 7.42
C TYR A 296 21.79 -18.03 8.37
N GLN A 297 21.53 -19.29 8.05
CA GLN A 297 22.02 -20.44 8.83
C GLN A 297 23.55 -20.45 8.89
N LYS A 298 24.22 -20.18 7.77
CA LYS A 298 25.66 -20.04 7.74
C LYS A 298 26.16 -18.87 8.59
N LEU A 299 25.48 -17.74 8.57
CA LEU A 299 25.80 -16.58 9.40
C LEU A 299 25.66 -16.90 10.89
N VAL A 300 24.60 -17.59 11.31
CA VAL A 300 24.40 -18.06 12.69
C VAL A 300 25.54 -19.00 13.11
N GLN A 301 25.88 -20.00 12.28
CA GLN A 301 26.98 -20.91 12.56
C GLN A 301 28.32 -20.18 12.73
N LEU A 302 28.60 -19.20 11.87
CA LEU A 302 29.81 -18.37 12.00
C LEU A 302 29.78 -17.52 13.27
N GLY A 303 28.63 -17.01 13.67
CA GLY A 303 28.42 -16.31 14.94
C GLY A 303 28.71 -17.18 16.15
N ASP A 304 28.19 -18.41 16.18
CA ASP A 304 28.44 -19.38 17.24
C ASP A 304 29.95 -19.77 17.32
N MET A 305 30.59 -19.97 16.17
CA MET A 305 32.01 -20.22 16.09
C MET A 305 32.84 -19.04 16.64
N LEU A 306 32.44 -17.80 16.31
CA LEU A 306 33.06 -16.57 16.78
C LEU A 306 32.94 -16.43 18.29
N ILE A 307 31.75 -16.66 18.85
CA ILE A 307 31.53 -16.69 20.31
C ILE A 307 32.39 -17.74 20.97
N GLY A 308 32.51 -18.92 20.37
CA GLY A 308 33.38 -19.99 20.84
C GLY A 308 34.86 -19.58 20.84
N LEU A 309 35.33 -18.87 19.82
CA LEU A 309 36.68 -18.34 19.74
C LEU A 309 36.93 -17.26 20.80
N ILE A 310 36.01 -16.34 21.01
CA ILE A 310 36.10 -15.31 22.06
C ILE A 310 36.24 -15.96 23.43
N ARG A 311 35.41 -16.95 23.75
CA ARG A 311 35.49 -17.67 25.05
C ARG A 311 36.83 -18.39 25.25
N ARG A 312 37.37 -19.02 24.21
CA ARG A 312 38.67 -19.70 24.27
C ARG A 312 39.88 -18.74 24.28
N SER A 313 39.66 -17.48 23.90
CA SER A 313 40.73 -16.46 23.95
C SER A 313 40.99 -15.91 25.35
N LYS A 314 40.18 -16.28 26.34
CA LYS A 314 40.39 -15.89 27.75
C LYS A 314 41.74 -16.36 28.23
N GLY A 315 42.58 -15.42 28.68
CA GLY A 315 43.95 -15.70 29.16
C GLY A 315 45.07 -15.56 28.12
N ARG A 316 44.75 -15.15 26.88
CA ARG A 316 45.77 -14.75 25.89
C ARG A 316 46.32 -13.37 26.21
N ASP A 317 47.45 -13.04 25.62
CA ASP A 317 48.07 -11.72 25.78
C ASP A 317 47.21 -10.57 25.23
N ASN A 318 47.35 -9.40 25.82
CA ASN A 318 46.57 -8.23 25.52
C ASN A 318 46.72 -7.76 24.06
N LYS A 319 47.89 -7.96 23.44
CA LYS A 319 48.11 -7.54 22.03
C LYS A 319 47.31 -8.41 21.08
N THR A 320 47.28 -9.72 21.33
CA THR A 320 46.44 -10.66 20.55
C THR A 320 44.95 -10.38 20.73
N LEU A 321 44.50 -10.09 21.96
CA LEU A 321 43.11 -9.78 22.27
C LEU A 321 42.68 -8.46 21.61
N ALA A 322 43.51 -7.42 21.62
CA ALA A 322 43.23 -6.14 20.99
C ALA A 322 43.09 -6.29 19.45
N ALA A 323 44.05 -7.00 18.83
CA ALA A 323 43.95 -7.24 17.37
C ALA A 323 42.71 -8.03 16.97
N PHE A 324 42.29 -8.98 17.81
CA PHE A 324 41.06 -9.75 17.57
C PHE A 324 39.80 -8.89 17.73
N ALA A 325 39.77 -8.05 18.76
CA ALA A 325 38.65 -7.09 18.96
C ALA A 325 38.53 -6.08 17.80
N ASP A 326 39.66 -5.53 17.33
CA ASP A 326 39.69 -4.61 16.17
C ASP A 326 39.18 -5.28 14.89
N ALA A 327 39.53 -6.55 14.67
CA ALA A 327 39.04 -7.30 13.51
C ALA A 327 37.51 -7.49 13.56
N ILE A 328 36.96 -7.83 14.73
CA ILE A 328 35.53 -7.95 14.94
C ILE A 328 34.85 -6.59 14.75
N GLY A 329 35.39 -5.53 15.33
CA GLY A 329 34.88 -4.16 15.20
C GLY A 329 34.79 -3.71 13.75
N LYS A 330 35.80 -3.99 12.92
CA LYS A 330 35.78 -3.72 11.48
C LYS A 330 34.71 -4.49 10.73
N VAL A 331 34.38 -5.70 11.13
CA VAL A 331 33.31 -6.49 10.55
C VAL A 331 31.97 -5.87 10.95
N ILE A 332 31.77 -5.56 12.23
CA ILE A 332 30.54 -4.95 12.74
C ILE A 332 30.27 -3.64 12.02
N SER A 333 31.22 -2.69 12.01
CA SER A 333 31.04 -1.38 11.39
C SER A 333 30.80 -1.44 9.87
N LYS A 334 31.24 -2.50 9.19
CA LYS A 334 30.98 -2.72 7.77
C LYS A 334 29.52 -3.16 7.49
N PHE A 335 28.87 -3.80 8.46
CA PHE A 335 27.54 -4.40 8.34
C PHE A 335 26.56 -3.89 9.40
N GLU A 336 26.89 -2.79 10.11
CA GLU A 336 25.91 -2.04 10.88
C GLU A 336 24.85 -1.47 9.93
N PHE A 337 23.62 -1.94 10.13
CA PHE A 337 22.46 -1.66 9.32
C PHE A 337 21.61 -0.58 9.99
#